data_aa956f396cba5230f23ed6089afc05da
#
_entry.id   aa956f396cba5230f23ed6089afc05da
#
_cell.length_a   1.000
_cell.length_b   1.000
_cell.length_c   1.000
_cell.angle_alpha   90.00
_cell.angle_beta   90.00
_cell.angle_gamma   90.00
#
_symmetry.space_group_name_H-M   'P 1'
#
loop_
_entity.id
_entity.type
_entity.pdbx_description
1 polymer ?
#
loop_
_entity_poly.entity_id
_entity_poly.type
_entity_poly.pdbx_seq_one_letter_code
_entity_poly.pdbx_strand_id
1 'polypeptide(L)'
;MGLRIALFGQAPFGRDVALRLAEAGHEMVAVHVPPDGGGRADPLAEASEERGWPLFRHKAYRKAGVAMPQRIEEHASHEADLNVLAFTTVILPPEIIDGPRLGSLCFHPSLLPAFRGGNALAWQIIMGAEEAGVTVFRPDEGVDTGPIVVQKGGVPIGAHETSASLYFDHLYPLGVEAMADAVAAVAEGRAEFLPQDEDGASFQGLVDDEVARLDWSLGGTELDRRIRGCDPQPGAWAEYEGEPVRFYGGSLEAGVSHGETPGRVLDPDEEGRMRIAAAGETALRITRVRRAEGKKVSAAESGIPVGGLFV
;
A
#
# COMPACT_ATOMS: atom_id res chain seq x y z
N MET A 1 -30.18 -11.08 0.19
CA MET A 1 -30.87 -9.79 -0.03
C MET A 1 -29.78 -8.73 -0.25
N GLY A 2 -29.87 -7.88 -1.27
CA GLY A 2 -28.86 -6.84 -1.50
C GLY A 2 -28.82 -5.86 -0.35
N LEU A 3 -27.62 -5.42 0.02
CA LEU A 3 -27.38 -4.37 1.01
C LEU A 3 -27.30 -3.00 0.34
N ARG A 4 -27.65 -1.96 1.07
CA ARG A 4 -27.39 -0.56 0.74
C ARG A 4 -25.99 -0.21 1.25
N ILE A 5 -25.04 0.07 0.37
CA ILE A 5 -23.64 0.25 0.70
C ILE A 5 -23.21 1.72 0.49
N ALA A 6 -22.58 2.30 1.51
CA ALA A 6 -21.76 3.49 1.36
C ALA A 6 -20.29 3.07 1.23
N LEU A 7 -19.69 3.34 0.08
CA LEU A 7 -18.31 2.95 -0.20
C LEU A 7 -17.38 4.16 -0.06
N PHE A 8 -16.34 4.00 0.73
CA PHE A 8 -15.24 4.96 0.89
C PHE A 8 -14.00 4.38 0.24
N GLY A 9 -13.50 5.00 -0.81
CA GLY A 9 -12.37 4.43 -1.53
C GLY A 9 -11.79 5.35 -2.60
N GLN A 10 -10.86 4.81 -3.35
CA GLN A 10 -10.22 5.49 -4.49
C GLN A 10 -9.48 4.48 -5.35
N ALA A 11 -8.93 4.98 -6.47
CA ALA A 11 -8.05 4.24 -7.37
C ALA A 11 -8.73 3.00 -8.00
N PRO A 12 -8.02 2.18 -8.78
CA PRO A 12 -8.61 0.98 -9.39
C PRO A 12 -9.19 -0.01 -8.38
N PHE A 13 -8.56 -0.16 -7.19
CA PHE A 13 -9.05 -1.09 -6.18
C PHE A 13 -10.45 -0.73 -5.68
N GLY A 14 -10.68 0.55 -5.32
CA GLY A 14 -12.01 1.01 -4.92
C GLY A 14 -13.05 0.79 -6.01
N ARG A 15 -12.68 1.07 -7.28
CA ARG A 15 -13.55 0.81 -8.44
C ARG A 15 -13.94 -0.67 -8.55
N ASP A 16 -12.96 -1.57 -8.51
CA ASP A 16 -13.22 -3.00 -8.76
C ASP A 16 -13.98 -3.64 -7.61
N VAL A 17 -13.76 -3.19 -6.36
CA VAL A 17 -14.60 -3.57 -5.22
C VAL A 17 -16.04 -3.10 -5.43
N ALA A 18 -16.26 -1.82 -5.80
CA ALA A 18 -17.61 -1.28 -6.04
C ALA A 18 -18.34 -2.04 -7.15
N LEU A 19 -17.66 -2.29 -8.27
CA LEU A 19 -18.22 -3.06 -9.38
C LEU A 19 -18.58 -4.49 -8.97
N ARG A 20 -17.69 -5.16 -8.27
CA ARG A 20 -17.89 -6.54 -7.79
C ARG A 20 -19.07 -6.64 -6.83
N LEU A 21 -19.25 -5.67 -5.93
CA LEU A 21 -20.37 -5.63 -5.00
C LEU A 21 -21.70 -5.30 -5.71
N ALA A 22 -21.68 -4.39 -6.70
CA ALA A 22 -22.86 -4.10 -7.51
C ALA A 22 -23.31 -5.32 -8.35
N GLU A 23 -22.37 -6.07 -8.94
CA GLU A 23 -22.62 -7.32 -9.66
C GLU A 23 -23.20 -8.41 -8.74
N ALA A 24 -22.85 -8.41 -7.45
CA ALA A 24 -23.43 -9.29 -6.44
C ALA A 24 -24.85 -8.86 -6.00
N GLY A 25 -25.39 -7.78 -6.55
CA GLY A 25 -26.75 -7.31 -6.29
C GLY A 25 -26.88 -6.35 -5.09
N HIS A 26 -25.78 -5.75 -4.64
CA HIS A 26 -25.80 -4.68 -3.64
C HIS A 26 -26.04 -3.32 -4.32
N GLU A 27 -26.65 -2.39 -3.60
CA GLU A 27 -26.92 -1.02 -4.06
C GLU A 27 -25.85 -0.07 -3.54
N MET A 28 -25.15 0.66 -4.42
CA MET A 28 -24.25 1.75 -4.04
C MET A 28 -25.09 3.02 -3.77
N VAL A 29 -25.39 3.28 -2.49
CA VAL A 29 -26.18 4.45 -2.07
C VAL A 29 -25.34 5.70 -1.91
N ALA A 30 -24.05 5.56 -1.74
CA ALA A 30 -23.06 6.63 -1.74
C ALA A 30 -21.67 6.09 -2.08
N VAL A 31 -20.93 6.83 -2.89
CA VAL A 31 -19.50 6.58 -3.14
C VAL A 31 -18.73 7.83 -2.73
N HIS A 32 -17.82 7.66 -1.78
CA HIS A 32 -17.01 8.74 -1.25
C HIS A 32 -15.57 8.59 -1.75
N VAL A 33 -15.08 9.61 -2.46
CA VAL A 33 -13.71 9.67 -2.99
C VAL A 33 -13.01 10.94 -2.51
N PRO A 34 -11.68 10.99 -2.46
CA PRO A 34 -10.97 12.26 -2.31
C PRO A 34 -11.22 13.17 -3.51
N PRO A 35 -11.04 14.50 -3.37
CA PRO A 35 -11.04 15.41 -4.51
C PRO A 35 -9.99 15.01 -5.54
N ASP A 36 -10.30 15.19 -6.83
CA ASP A 36 -9.38 14.89 -7.91
C ASP A 36 -8.06 15.65 -7.75
N GLY A 37 -6.94 14.94 -7.96
CA GLY A 37 -5.59 15.46 -7.90
C GLY A 37 -4.90 15.40 -9.27
N GLY A 38 -4.10 16.43 -9.62
CA GLY A 38 -3.23 16.38 -10.80
C GLY A 38 -3.92 16.34 -12.17
N GLY A 39 -5.21 16.70 -12.26
CA GLY A 39 -5.94 16.79 -13.51
C GLY A 39 -6.37 15.46 -14.15
N ARG A 40 -6.26 14.36 -13.40
CA ARG A 40 -6.80 13.03 -13.79
C ARG A 40 -7.90 12.65 -12.82
N ALA A 41 -9.06 12.24 -13.35
CA ALA A 41 -10.15 11.72 -12.54
C ALA A 41 -9.76 10.40 -11.86
N ASP A 42 -10.30 10.17 -10.66
CA ASP A 42 -10.13 8.90 -9.96
C ASP A 42 -10.95 7.80 -10.65
N PRO A 43 -10.39 6.59 -10.89
CA PRO A 43 -11.10 5.50 -11.55
C PRO A 43 -12.41 5.07 -10.87
N LEU A 44 -12.51 5.19 -9.55
CA LEU A 44 -13.76 4.92 -8.83
C LEU A 44 -14.78 6.04 -9.08
N ALA A 45 -14.32 7.29 -9.16
CA ALA A 45 -15.20 8.42 -9.50
C ALA A 45 -15.75 8.30 -10.94
N GLU A 46 -14.90 7.96 -11.92
CA GLU A 46 -15.31 7.71 -13.30
C GLU A 46 -16.38 6.61 -13.38
N ALA A 47 -16.12 5.46 -12.73
CA ALA A 47 -17.08 4.35 -12.70
C ALA A 47 -18.41 4.74 -12.01
N SER A 48 -18.35 5.57 -10.96
CA SER A 48 -19.55 6.04 -10.27
C SER A 48 -20.40 6.92 -11.16
N GLU A 49 -19.80 7.84 -11.91
CA GLU A 49 -20.48 8.69 -12.87
C GLU A 49 -21.11 7.87 -14.02
N GLU A 50 -20.37 6.91 -14.58
CA GLU A 50 -20.86 6.00 -15.63
C GLU A 50 -22.05 5.14 -15.18
N ARG A 51 -22.04 4.70 -13.91
CA ARG A 51 -23.09 3.85 -13.33
C ARG A 51 -24.24 4.65 -12.71
N GLY A 52 -24.11 5.98 -12.63
CA GLY A 52 -25.10 6.85 -11.97
C GLY A 52 -25.17 6.67 -10.46
N TRP A 53 -24.09 6.24 -9.81
CA TRP A 53 -24.02 6.14 -8.36
C TRP A 53 -23.84 7.52 -7.73
N PRO A 54 -24.49 7.80 -6.57
CA PRO A 54 -24.29 9.07 -5.87
C PRO A 54 -22.83 9.24 -5.45
N LEU A 55 -22.16 10.29 -5.95
CA LEU A 55 -20.73 10.52 -5.80
C LEU A 55 -20.45 11.74 -4.93
N PHE A 56 -19.62 11.56 -3.90
CA PHE A 56 -19.24 12.59 -2.95
C PHE A 56 -17.71 12.73 -2.91
N ARG A 57 -17.22 13.97 -3.09
CA ARG A 57 -15.78 14.27 -3.07
C ARG A 57 -15.42 15.06 -1.83
N HIS A 58 -14.78 14.37 -0.85
CA HIS A 58 -14.41 14.98 0.43
C HIS A 58 -12.94 14.78 0.76
N LYS A 59 -12.27 15.88 1.06
CA LYS A 59 -10.87 15.88 1.51
C LYS A 59 -10.71 15.34 2.93
N ALA A 60 -11.70 15.53 3.79
CA ALA A 60 -11.65 15.15 5.20
C ALA A 60 -13.06 15.04 5.80
N TYR A 61 -13.17 14.25 6.85
CA TYR A 61 -14.36 14.07 7.69
C TYR A 61 -14.16 14.62 9.11
N ARG A 62 -12.92 15.03 9.42
CA ARG A 62 -12.53 15.68 10.67
C ARG A 62 -11.84 17.02 10.37
N LYS A 63 -11.99 17.99 11.28
CA LYS A 63 -11.26 19.25 11.26
C LYS A 63 -10.62 19.43 12.63
N ALA A 64 -9.29 19.56 12.67
CA ALA A 64 -8.52 19.62 13.92
C ALA A 64 -8.86 18.47 14.90
N GLY A 65 -8.99 17.24 14.39
CA GLY A 65 -9.32 16.05 15.18
C GLY A 65 -10.80 15.88 15.52
N VAL A 66 -11.63 16.90 15.31
CA VAL A 66 -13.07 16.87 15.63
C VAL A 66 -13.88 16.47 14.39
N ALA A 67 -14.85 15.57 14.56
CA ALA A 67 -15.78 15.17 13.51
C ALA A 67 -16.56 16.37 12.96
N MET A 68 -16.79 16.39 11.66
CA MET A 68 -17.53 17.47 10.96
C MET A 68 -19.03 17.11 10.94
N PRO A 69 -19.91 17.83 11.68
CA PRO A 69 -21.33 17.47 11.79
C PRO A 69 -22.04 17.32 10.46
N GLN A 70 -21.77 18.23 9.52
CA GLN A 70 -22.37 18.16 8.18
C GLN A 70 -21.98 16.90 7.39
N ARG A 71 -20.83 16.27 7.67
CA ARG A 71 -20.43 15.00 7.04
C ARG A 71 -21.12 13.81 7.67
N ILE A 72 -21.37 13.89 8.97
CA ILE A 72 -22.15 12.87 9.70
C ILE A 72 -23.61 12.90 9.22
N GLU A 73 -24.23 14.08 9.16
CA GLU A 73 -25.59 14.25 8.68
C GLU A 73 -25.76 13.80 7.23
N GLU A 74 -24.83 14.19 6.35
CA GLU A 74 -24.82 13.76 4.95
C GLU A 74 -24.74 12.22 4.87
N HIS A 75 -23.77 11.60 5.57
CA HIS A 75 -23.63 10.14 5.58
C HIS A 75 -24.88 9.44 6.14
N ALA A 76 -25.44 9.92 7.24
CA ALA A 76 -26.66 9.35 7.81
C ALA A 76 -27.85 9.41 6.82
N SER A 77 -27.93 10.46 6.00
CA SER A 77 -29.00 10.61 5.01
C SER A 77 -28.97 9.57 3.87
N HIS A 78 -27.86 8.86 3.69
CA HIS A 78 -27.76 7.78 2.69
C HIS A 78 -28.48 6.51 3.12
N GLU A 79 -28.78 6.35 4.42
CA GLU A 79 -29.43 5.17 4.99
C GLU A 79 -28.73 3.87 4.54
N ALA A 80 -27.39 3.87 4.59
CA ALA A 80 -26.60 2.69 4.27
C ALA A 80 -26.76 1.59 5.32
N ASP A 81 -26.79 0.34 4.88
CA ASP A 81 -26.75 -0.82 5.77
C ASP A 81 -25.34 -1.11 6.26
N LEU A 82 -24.34 -0.84 5.43
CA LEU A 82 -22.93 -1.18 5.63
C LEU A 82 -22.02 -0.14 4.99
N ASN A 83 -20.94 0.23 5.65
CA ASN A 83 -19.82 0.92 5.02
C ASN A 83 -18.78 -0.06 4.51
N VAL A 84 -18.21 0.22 3.35
CA VAL A 84 -17.08 -0.50 2.78
C VAL A 84 -15.93 0.47 2.56
N LEU A 85 -14.81 0.25 3.26
CA LEU A 85 -13.60 1.06 3.17
C LEU A 85 -12.60 0.33 2.27
N ALA A 86 -12.59 0.71 0.98
CA ALA A 86 -11.80 0.09 -0.07
C ALA A 86 -10.66 1.01 -0.52
N PHE A 87 -9.50 0.91 0.14
CA PHE A 87 -8.35 1.77 -0.10
C PHE A 87 -8.63 3.25 0.24
N THR A 88 -9.10 3.50 1.45
CA THR A 88 -9.30 4.87 1.94
C THR A 88 -8.05 5.41 2.62
N THR A 89 -7.74 6.69 2.36
CA THR A 89 -6.62 7.41 2.98
C THR A 89 -7.08 8.45 4.00
N VAL A 90 -8.39 8.54 4.23
CA VAL A 90 -8.98 9.48 5.20
C VAL A 90 -9.39 8.76 6.47
N ILE A 91 -9.16 9.41 7.61
CA ILE A 91 -9.60 8.91 8.91
C ILE A 91 -11.05 9.33 9.11
N LEU A 92 -11.95 8.35 9.14
CA LEU A 92 -13.36 8.55 9.42
C LEU A 92 -13.62 8.70 10.93
N PRO A 93 -14.60 9.51 11.34
CA PRO A 93 -15.02 9.58 12.74
C PRO A 93 -15.88 8.36 13.14
N PRO A 94 -15.92 8.00 14.44
CA PRO A 94 -16.70 6.87 14.92
C PRO A 94 -18.19 6.94 14.50
N GLU A 95 -18.76 8.13 14.47
CA GLU A 95 -20.16 8.35 14.09
C GLU A 95 -20.48 7.91 12.66
N ILE A 96 -19.46 7.91 11.77
CA ILE A 96 -19.59 7.39 10.41
C ILE A 96 -19.28 5.89 10.40
N ILE A 97 -18.21 5.47 11.09
CA ILE A 97 -17.78 4.05 11.15
C ILE A 97 -18.89 3.17 11.71
N ASP A 98 -19.53 3.59 12.79
CA ASP A 98 -20.56 2.83 13.50
C ASP A 98 -21.99 3.23 13.08
N GLY A 99 -22.14 4.22 12.19
CA GLY A 99 -23.44 4.74 11.77
C GLY A 99 -24.38 3.71 11.13
N PRO A 100 -23.93 2.92 10.14
CA PRO A 100 -24.77 1.88 9.55
C PRO A 100 -25.07 0.74 10.54
N ARG A 101 -26.25 0.15 10.41
CA ARG A 101 -26.69 -0.94 11.31
C ARG A 101 -25.76 -2.18 11.29
N LEU A 102 -25.03 -2.41 10.22
CA LEU A 102 -24.04 -3.50 10.08
C LEU A 102 -22.60 -3.01 10.31
N GLY A 103 -22.40 -1.71 10.59
CA GLY A 103 -21.12 -1.08 10.84
C GLY A 103 -20.31 -0.89 9.57
N SER A 104 -19.00 -1.11 9.68
CA SER A 104 -18.03 -0.90 8.59
C SER A 104 -17.13 -2.10 8.39
N LEU A 105 -16.69 -2.32 7.16
CA LEU A 105 -15.62 -3.26 6.79
C LEU A 105 -14.48 -2.49 6.15
N CYS A 106 -13.24 -2.78 6.55
CA CYS A 106 -12.03 -2.13 6.05
C CYS A 106 -11.05 -3.16 5.48
N PHE A 107 -10.47 -2.84 4.33
CA PHE A 107 -9.41 -3.62 3.71
C PHE A 107 -8.04 -3.20 4.22
N HIS A 108 -7.19 -4.19 4.54
CA HIS A 108 -5.79 -3.99 4.87
C HIS A 108 -4.89 -4.99 4.14
N PRO A 109 -3.81 -4.55 3.47
CA PRO A 109 -2.96 -5.43 2.65
C PRO A 109 -1.86 -6.13 3.45
N SER A 110 -2.22 -6.75 4.57
CA SER A 110 -1.34 -7.63 5.35
C SER A 110 -2.16 -8.70 6.08
N LEU A 111 -1.46 -9.65 6.67
CA LEU A 111 -2.03 -10.62 7.61
C LEU A 111 -2.05 -9.98 9.02
N LEU A 112 -3.12 -9.24 9.34
CA LEU A 112 -3.29 -8.69 10.67
C LEU A 112 -3.27 -9.78 11.75
N PRO A 113 -2.66 -9.53 12.91
CA PRO A 113 -2.22 -8.25 13.48
C PRO A 113 -0.83 -7.79 13.04
N ALA A 114 -0.14 -8.52 12.16
CA ALA A 114 1.16 -8.08 11.66
C ALA A 114 1.01 -6.91 10.66
N PHE A 115 1.94 -5.94 10.74
CA PHE A 115 2.02 -4.79 9.81
C PHE A 115 0.77 -3.89 9.84
N ARG A 116 0.22 -3.60 11.03
CA ARG A 116 -0.76 -2.52 11.22
C ARG A 116 -0.16 -1.17 10.80
N GLY A 117 -0.99 -0.24 10.35
CA GLY A 117 -0.59 1.11 10.01
C GLY A 117 -0.30 1.31 8.53
N GLY A 118 0.37 2.42 8.22
CA GLY A 118 0.59 2.84 6.83
C GLY A 118 1.71 2.07 6.11
N ASN A 119 1.58 1.96 4.77
CA ASN A 119 2.58 1.33 3.91
C ASN A 119 2.90 -0.15 4.24
N ALA A 120 1.92 -0.93 4.71
CA ALA A 120 2.09 -2.34 5.05
C ALA A 120 2.78 -3.17 3.96
N LEU A 121 2.50 -2.88 2.68
CA LEU A 121 3.17 -3.51 1.52
C LEU A 121 4.68 -3.32 1.55
N ALA A 122 5.13 -2.09 1.76
CA ALA A 122 6.57 -1.77 1.82
C ALA A 122 7.24 -2.44 3.03
N TRP A 123 6.59 -2.36 4.17
CA TRP A 123 7.15 -2.89 5.41
C TRP A 123 7.30 -4.41 5.42
N GLN A 124 6.36 -5.15 4.82
CA GLN A 124 6.50 -6.60 4.67
C GLN A 124 7.80 -6.96 3.93
N ILE A 125 8.12 -6.25 2.84
CA ILE A 125 9.35 -6.48 2.07
C ILE A 125 10.58 -5.98 2.84
N ILE A 126 10.56 -4.77 3.40
CA ILE A 126 11.69 -4.18 4.14
C ILE A 126 12.09 -5.07 5.32
N MET A 127 11.11 -5.55 6.07
CA MET A 127 11.35 -6.40 7.24
C MET A 127 11.59 -7.88 6.88
N GLY A 128 11.46 -8.23 5.59
CA GLY A 128 11.78 -9.55 5.08
C GLY A 128 10.76 -10.62 5.47
N ALA A 129 9.48 -10.27 5.47
CA ALA A 129 8.43 -11.26 5.56
C ALA A 129 8.51 -12.24 4.38
N GLU A 130 8.26 -13.51 4.66
CA GLU A 130 8.33 -14.58 3.64
C GLU A 130 6.96 -14.78 2.96
N GLU A 131 5.89 -14.38 3.64
CA GLU A 131 4.51 -14.52 3.19
C GLU A 131 3.74 -13.22 3.39
N ALA A 132 2.87 -12.94 2.44
CA ALA A 132 1.90 -11.85 2.49
C ALA A 132 0.46 -12.36 2.41
N GLY A 133 -0.47 -11.46 2.63
CA GLY A 133 -1.90 -11.70 2.48
C GLY A 133 -2.70 -10.44 2.66
N VAL A 134 -4.00 -10.61 2.78
CA VAL A 134 -4.95 -9.50 2.95
C VAL A 134 -5.89 -9.80 4.10
N THR A 135 -6.35 -8.75 4.76
CA THR A 135 -7.34 -8.83 5.83
C THR A 135 -8.48 -7.85 5.55
N VAL A 136 -9.70 -8.33 5.75
CA VAL A 136 -10.89 -7.49 5.90
C VAL A 136 -11.32 -7.56 7.36
N PHE A 137 -11.42 -6.42 8.00
CA PHE A 137 -11.70 -6.31 9.42
C PHE A 137 -12.76 -5.23 9.68
N ARG A 138 -13.37 -5.25 10.85
CA ARG A 138 -14.25 -4.19 11.34
C ARG A 138 -13.40 -3.12 12.02
N PRO A 139 -13.30 -1.89 11.52
CA PRO A 139 -12.51 -0.85 12.17
C PRO A 139 -13.08 -0.49 13.53
N ASP A 140 -12.18 -0.17 14.47
CA ASP A 140 -12.46 0.33 15.80
C ASP A 140 -11.76 1.68 16.05
N GLU A 141 -11.56 2.07 17.31
CA GLU A 141 -10.89 3.32 17.67
C GLU A 141 -9.37 3.31 17.39
N GLY A 142 -8.77 2.12 17.28
CA GLY A 142 -7.35 1.94 17.01
C GLY A 142 -7.00 1.99 15.52
N VAL A 143 -5.71 1.87 15.24
CA VAL A 143 -5.23 1.75 13.85
C VAL A 143 -5.09 0.28 13.51
N ASP A 144 -6.00 -0.21 12.65
CA ASP A 144 -6.05 -1.59 12.16
C ASP A 144 -6.11 -2.66 13.27
N THR A 145 -6.75 -2.32 14.42
CA THR A 145 -6.82 -3.19 15.61
C THR A 145 -8.12 -3.97 15.73
N GLY A 146 -9.13 -3.61 14.98
CA GLY A 146 -10.45 -4.20 15.08
C GLY A 146 -10.53 -5.66 14.65
N PRO A 147 -11.64 -6.37 14.99
CA PRO A 147 -11.77 -7.80 14.75
C PRO A 147 -11.79 -8.18 13.27
N ILE A 148 -11.12 -9.28 12.94
CA ILE A 148 -10.99 -9.84 11.58
C ILE A 148 -12.29 -10.52 11.17
N VAL A 149 -12.72 -10.28 9.93
CA VAL A 149 -13.89 -10.93 9.30
C VAL A 149 -13.46 -11.94 8.25
N VAL A 150 -12.52 -11.56 7.39
CA VAL A 150 -11.92 -12.43 6.38
C VAL A 150 -10.42 -12.17 6.34
N GLN A 151 -9.64 -13.23 6.30
CA GLN A 151 -8.20 -13.16 6.06
C GLN A 151 -7.81 -14.19 5.02
N LYS A 152 -7.04 -13.77 4.00
CA LYS A 152 -6.50 -14.64 2.95
C LYS A 152 -4.99 -14.47 2.89
N GLY A 153 -4.25 -15.55 3.09
CA GLY A 153 -2.78 -15.61 3.07
C GLY A 153 -2.25 -16.56 2.02
N GLY A 154 -1.01 -17.02 2.22
CA GLY A 154 -0.36 -17.98 1.36
C GLY A 154 0.29 -17.36 0.12
N VAL A 155 0.47 -16.04 0.09
CA VAL A 155 1.16 -15.33 -1.00
C VAL A 155 2.64 -15.24 -0.68
N PRO A 156 3.54 -16.01 -1.34
CA PRO A 156 4.97 -15.93 -1.07
C PRO A 156 5.54 -14.58 -1.54
N ILE A 157 6.41 -13.98 -0.74
CA ILE A 157 7.16 -12.77 -1.14
C ILE A 157 8.47 -13.20 -1.77
N GLY A 158 8.53 -13.19 -3.09
CA GLY A 158 9.70 -13.61 -3.86
C GLY A 158 10.90 -12.64 -3.71
N ALA A 159 12.09 -13.12 -4.07
CA ALA A 159 13.33 -12.35 -3.97
C ALA A 159 13.38 -11.11 -4.88
N HIS A 160 12.47 -11.00 -5.84
CA HIS A 160 12.40 -9.87 -6.78
C HIS A 160 11.12 -9.04 -6.64
N GLU A 161 10.26 -9.43 -5.68
CA GLU A 161 9.03 -8.67 -5.42
C GLU A 161 9.33 -7.25 -4.96
N THR A 162 8.65 -6.30 -5.57
CA THR A 162 8.55 -4.91 -5.13
C THR A 162 7.20 -4.67 -4.47
N SER A 163 7.02 -3.55 -3.78
CA SER A 163 5.70 -3.19 -3.25
C SER A 163 4.63 -3.11 -4.36
N ALA A 164 5.01 -2.69 -5.57
CA ALA A 164 4.07 -2.64 -6.70
C ALA A 164 3.71 -4.04 -7.20
N SER A 165 4.69 -4.91 -7.49
CA SER A 165 4.39 -6.26 -8.00
C SER A 165 3.63 -7.09 -6.97
N LEU A 166 4.06 -7.07 -5.68
CA LEU A 166 3.34 -7.74 -4.60
C LEU A 166 1.87 -7.29 -4.54
N TYR A 167 1.62 -5.99 -4.70
CA TYR A 167 0.26 -5.47 -4.69
C TYR A 167 -0.51 -5.85 -5.95
N PHE A 168 -0.04 -5.44 -7.12
CA PHE A 168 -0.83 -5.55 -8.34
C PHE A 168 -0.98 -6.98 -8.85
N ASP A 169 0.05 -7.81 -8.71
CA ASP A 169 0.04 -9.16 -9.25
C ASP A 169 -0.60 -10.18 -8.29
N HIS A 170 -0.62 -9.87 -6.96
CA HIS A 170 -1.06 -10.82 -5.95
C HIS A 170 -2.15 -10.27 -5.01
N LEU A 171 -1.86 -9.22 -4.23
CA LEU A 171 -2.75 -8.80 -3.14
C LEU A 171 -3.98 -8.03 -3.62
N TYR A 172 -3.89 -7.34 -4.75
CA TYR A 172 -5.01 -6.60 -5.33
C TYR A 172 -6.18 -7.52 -5.70
N PRO A 173 -6.03 -8.54 -6.56
CA PRO A 173 -7.12 -9.44 -6.89
C PRO A 173 -7.63 -10.19 -5.66
N LEU A 174 -6.73 -10.63 -4.78
CA LEU A 174 -7.08 -11.32 -3.54
C LEU A 174 -7.90 -10.42 -2.59
N GLY A 175 -7.57 -9.14 -2.53
CA GLY A 175 -8.27 -8.14 -1.71
C GLY A 175 -9.69 -7.85 -2.21
N VAL A 176 -9.87 -7.73 -3.53
CA VAL A 176 -11.22 -7.57 -4.13
C VAL A 176 -12.10 -8.77 -3.80
N GLU A 177 -11.55 -9.98 -3.89
CA GLU A 177 -12.25 -11.21 -3.52
C GLU A 177 -12.56 -11.27 -2.02
N ALA A 178 -11.57 -10.97 -1.16
CA ALA A 178 -11.75 -10.98 0.29
C ALA A 178 -12.82 -9.98 0.74
N MET A 179 -12.87 -8.80 0.13
CA MET A 179 -13.91 -7.80 0.43
C MET A 179 -15.30 -8.30 0.01
N ALA A 180 -15.43 -8.92 -1.16
CA ALA A 180 -16.70 -9.49 -1.61
C ALA A 180 -17.17 -10.61 -0.66
N ASP A 181 -16.27 -11.50 -0.24
CA ASP A 181 -16.57 -12.57 0.71
C ASP A 181 -17.02 -12.03 2.08
N ALA A 182 -16.34 -10.99 2.58
CA ALA A 182 -16.69 -10.36 3.85
C ALA A 182 -18.07 -9.69 3.79
N VAL A 183 -18.36 -8.95 2.72
CA VAL A 183 -19.69 -8.34 2.51
C VAL A 183 -20.78 -9.40 2.39
N ALA A 184 -20.54 -10.50 1.66
CA ALA A 184 -21.46 -11.61 1.54
C ALA A 184 -21.72 -12.27 2.91
N ALA A 185 -20.67 -12.52 3.71
CA ALA A 185 -20.81 -13.08 5.05
C ALA A 185 -21.66 -12.19 5.96
N VAL A 186 -21.46 -10.87 5.92
CA VAL A 186 -22.27 -9.91 6.69
C VAL A 186 -23.72 -9.89 6.19
N ALA A 187 -23.94 -9.85 4.88
CA ALA A 187 -25.28 -9.84 4.29
C ALA A 187 -26.12 -11.09 4.63
N GLU A 188 -25.47 -12.23 4.77
CA GLU A 188 -26.07 -13.51 5.12
C GLU A 188 -26.18 -13.74 6.64
N GLY A 189 -25.64 -12.86 7.47
CA GLY A 189 -25.63 -12.97 8.93
C GLY A 189 -24.74 -14.10 9.44
N ARG A 190 -23.75 -14.53 8.67
CA ARG A 190 -22.77 -15.60 9.01
C ARG A 190 -21.37 -15.07 9.29
N ALA A 191 -21.19 -13.75 9.28
CA ALA A 191 -19.89 -13.15 9.58
C ALA A 191 -19.48 -13.42 11.02
N GLU A 192 -18.29 -13.94 11.22
CA GLU A 192 -17.62 -14.02 12.51
C GLU A 192 -16.64 -12.86 12.64
N PHE A 193 -16.58 -12.28 13.83
CA PHE A 193 -15.69 -11.15 14.13
C PHE A 193 -14.65 -11.63 15.14
N LEU A 194 -13.50 -12.08 14.62
CA LEU A 194 -12.45 -12.70 15.41
C LEU A 194 -11.50 -11.63 15.98
N PRO A 195 -11.36 -11.49 17.30
CA PRO A 195 -10.36 -10.60 17.88
C PRO A 195 -8.96 -10.92 17.34
N GLN A 196 -8.15 -9.89 17.11
CA GLN A 196 -6.77 -10.09 16.73
C GLN A 196 -5.94 -10.60 17.90
N ASP A 197 -4.96 -11.49 17.61
CA ASP A 197 -4.01 -11.98 18.61
C ASP A 197 -2.88 -10.95 18.80
N GLU A 198 -2.84 -10.29 19.95
CA GLU A 198 -1.85 -9.24 20.21
C GLU A 198 -0.40 -9.76 20.30
N ASP A 199 -0.18 -11.04 20.54
CA ASP A 199 1.18 -11.62 20.57
C ASP A 199 1.87 -11.58 19.20
N GLY A 200 1.10 -11.55 18.10
CA GLY A 200 1.58 -11.38 16.73
C GLY A 200 1.55 -9.95 16.20
N ALA A 201 1.14 -8.98 17.03
CA ALA A 201 0.92 -7.62 16.56
C ALA A 201 2.22 -6.86 16.27
N SER A 202 2.21 -6.13 15.17
CA SER A 202 3.24 -5.14 14.88
C SER A 202 2.62 -3.89 14.25
N PHE A 203 3.24 -2.75 14.50
CA PHE A 203 2.81 -1.46 13.97
C PHE A 203 3.98 -0.73 13.32
N GLN A 204 3.77 -0.24 12.11
CA GLN A 204 4.76 0.55 11.39
C GLN A 204 4.14 1.87 10.92
N GLY A 205 4.98 2.92 10.95
CA GLY A 205 4.62 4.24 10.44
C GLY A 205 4.62 4.31 8.92
N LEU A 206 4.51 5.51 8.39
CA LEU A 206 4.69 5.74 6.96
C LEU A 206 6.16 5.51 6.56
N VAL A 207 6.37 4.99 5.37
CA VAL A 207 7.69 4.92 4.75
C VAL A 207 7.97 6.28 4.11
N ASP A 208 8.63 7.14 4.87
CA ASP A 208 9.07 8.47 4.45
C ASP A 208 10.50 8.45 3.89
N ASP A 209 11.06 9.63 3.64
CA ASP A 209 12.41 9.76 3.12
C ASP A 209 13.50 9.34 4.12
N GLU A 210 13.23 9.39 5.43
CA GLU A 210 14.16 8.91 6.45
C GLU A 210 14.25 7.37 6.41
N VAL A 211 13.11 6.70 6.38
CA VAL A 211 13.04 5.23 6.24
C VAL A 211 13.62 4.77 4.90
N ALA A 212 13.37 5.53 3.81
CA ALA A 212 13.82 5.19 2.47
C ALA A 212 15.32 5.44 2.23
N ARG A 213 16.03 6.15 3.11
CA ARG A 213 17.47 6.38 2.99
C ARG A 213 18.23 5.06 3.15
N LEU A 214 19.18 4.81 2.24
CA LEU A 214 20.08 3.67 2.33
C LEU A 214 21.21 3.98 3.32
N ASP A 215 21.43 3.07 4.26
CA ASP A 215 22.56 3.08 5.18
C ASP A 215 23.54 2.00 4.71
N TRP A 216 24.64 2.42 4.09
CA TRP A 216 25.63 1.53 3.52
C TRP A 216 26.41 0.69 4.57
N SER A 217 26.20 0.91 5.85
CA SER A 217 26.70 0.05 6.91
C SER A 217 25.91 -1.26 7.04
N LEU A 218 24.71 -1.32 6.46
CA LEU A 218 23.83 -2.49 6.47
C LEU A 218 24.28 -3.55 5.45
N GLY A 219 23.81 -4.79 5.64
CA GLY A 219 24.05 -5.89 4.71
C GLY A 219 23.32 -5.71 3.36
N GLY A 220 23.86 -6.32 2.30
CA GLY A 220 23.26 -6.22 0.97
C GLY A 220 21.81 -6.68 0.92
N THR A 221 21.43 -7.70 1.71
CA THR A 221 20.04 -8.17 1.82
C THR A 221 19.10 -7.10 2.37
N GLU A 222 19.53 -6.36 3.39
CA GLU A 222 18.70 -5.31 4.00
C GLU A 222 18.54 -4.11 3.06
N LEU A 223 19.62 -3.74 2.37
CA LEU A 223 19.60 -2.69 1.34
C LEU A 223 18.70 -3.07 0.16
N ASP A 224 18.80 -4.30 -0.34
CA ASP A 224 17.95 -4.82 -1.41
C ASP A 224 16.46 -4.79 -1.02
N ARG A 225 16.13 -5.30 0.17
CA ARG A 225 14.76 -5.26 0.69
C ARG A 225 14.22 -3.83 0.79
N ARG A 226 15.04 -2.88 1.24
CA ARG A 226 14.65 -1.46 1.31
C ARG A 226 14.40 -0.88 -0.07
N ILE A 227 15.25 -1.17 -1.06
CA ILE A 227 15.05 -0.72 -2.43
C ILE A 227 13.73 -1.28 -2.99
N ARG A 228 13.50 -2.57 -2.86
CA ARG A 228 12.29 -3.23 -3.35
C ARG A 228 11.02 -2.79 -2.62
N GLY A 229 11.08 -2.66 -1.29
CA GLY A 229 9.95 -2.19 -0.47
C GLY A 229 9.58 -0.74 -0.78
N CYS A 230 10.54 0.11 -1.12
CA CYS A 230 10.30 1.50 -1.52
C CYS A 230 9.98 1.68 -3.01
N ASP A 231 10.01 0.65 -3.84
CA ASP A 231 9.68 0.73 -5.27
C ASP A 231 8.18 0.45 -5.50
N PRO A 232 7.39 1.35 -6.09
CA PRO A 232 7.79 2.55 -6.83
C PRO A 232 7.85 3.84 -6.01
N GLN A 233 7.42 3.83 -4.76
CA GLN A 233 7.33 5.02 -3.91
C GLN A 233 7.66 4.69 -2.45
N PRO A 234 8.41 5.59 -1.77
CA PRO A 234 8.96 6.86 -2.27
C PRO A 234 10.18 6.68 -3.19
N GLY A 235 10.74 5.50 -3.29
CA GLY A 235 12.03 5.14 -3.89
C GLY A 235 13.16 5.27 -2.88
N ALA A 236 13.84 4.15 -2.56
CA ALA A 236 15.01 4.17 -1.68
C ALA A 236 16.09 5.08 -2.27
N TRP A 237 16.86 5.78 -1.44
CA TRP A 237 17.76 6.81 -1.91
C TRP A 237 19.07 6.89 -1.11
N ALA A 238 20.10 7.43 -1.76
CA ALA A 238 21.36 7.83 -1.14
C ALA A 238 21.88 9.09 -1.81
N GLU A 239 22.89 9.72 -1.24
CA GLU A 239 23.51 10.91 -1.82
C GLU A 239 24.65 10.55 -2.77
N TYR A 240 24.70 11.24 -3.89
CA TYR A 240 25.83 11.25 -4.83
C TYR A 240 26.21 12.69 -5.13
N GLU A 241 27.45 13.09 -4.80
CA GLU A 241 27.95 14.45 -4.96
C GLU A 241 27.03 15.52 -4.30
N GLY A 242 26.42 15.18 -3.14
CA GLY A 242 25.54 16.07 -2.39
C GLY A 242 24.11 16.16 -2.91
N GLU A 243 23.74 15.37 -3.92
CA GLU A 243 22.38 15.31 -4.46
C GLU A 243 21.71 13.94 -4.16
N PRO A 244 20.40 13.92 -3.83
CA PRO A 244 19.69 12.66 -3.64
C PRO A 244 19.48 11.93 -4.98
N VAL A 245 19.81 10.64 -4.98
CA VAL A 245 19.55 9.72 -6.09
C VAL A 245 18.68 8.59 -5.60
N ARG A 246 17.51 8.38 -6.22
CA ARG A 246 16.59 7.30 -5.89
C ARG A 246 16.79 6.10 -6.80
N PHE A 247 16.65 4.91 -6.22
CA PHE A 247 16.92 3.62 -6.86
C PHE A 247 15.62 2.85 -7.11
N TYR A 248 15.55 2.14 -8.24
CA TYR A 248 14.40 1.33 -8.65
C TYR A 248 14.85 0.08 -9.40
N GLY A 249 14.07 -0.99 -9.26
CA GLY A 249 14.35 -2.27 -9.88
C GLY A 249 15.66 -2.85 -9.33
N GLY A 250 15.78 -2.86 -8.00
CA GLY A 250 16.91 -3.44 -7.30
C GLY A 250 16.87 -4.95 -7.25
N SER A 251 18.04 -5.59 -7.25
CA SER A 251 18.21 -7.01 -6.94
C SER A 251 19.57 -7.26 -6.30
N LEU A 252 19.59 -8.19 -5.34
CA LEU A 252 20.81 -8.61 -4.67
C LEU A 252 21.64 -9.54 -5.58
N GLU A 253 22.95 -9.32 -5.61
CA GLU A 253 23.94 -10.22 -6.18
C GLU A 253 24.85 -10.71 -5.06
N ALA A 254 24.82 -12.00 -4.79
CA ALA A 254 25.63 -12.64 -3.76
C ALA A 254 26.90 -13.28 -4.34
N GLY A 255 27.94 -13.50 -3.51
CA GLY A 255 29.18 -14.13 -3.90
C GLY A 255 30.06 -13.25 -4.78
N VAL A 256 29.92 -11.92 -4.64
CA VAL A 256 30.71 -10.94 -5.41
C VAL A 256 31.88 -10.46 -4.56
N SER A 257 33.08 -10.95 -4.89
CA SER A 257 34.31 -10.44 -4.25
C SER A 257 34.78 -9.17 -4.99
N HIS A 258 34.46 -7.99 -4.45
CA HIS A 258 34.80 -6.71 -5.05
C HIS A 258 35.88 -5.93 -4.30
N GLY A 259 36.05 -6.15 -3.00
CA GLY A 259 37.04 -5.44 -2.17
C GLY A 259 36.83 -3.92 -2.05
N GLU A 260 35.68 -3.42 -2.50
CA GLU A 260 35.35 -2.00 -2.55
C GLU A 260 34.55 -1.56 -1.31
N THR A 261 34.60 -0.27 -1.00
CA THR A 261 33.79 0.34 0.06
C THR A 261 32.31 0.22 -0.32
N PRO A 262 31.41 -0.15 0.62
CA PRO A 262 29.96 -0.11 0.39
C PRO A 262 29.49 1.26 -0.12
N GLY A 263 28.58 1.28 -1.09
CA GLY A 263 28.15 2.48 -1.81
C GLY A 263 28.94 2.79 -3.08
N ARG A 264 30.06 2.10 -3.34
CA ARG A 264 30.86 2.32 -4.55
C ARG A 264 30.26 1.67 -5.78
N VAL A 265 30.17 2.41 -6.88
CA VAL A 265 29.72 1.91 -8.17
C VAL A 265 30.79 1.01 -8.76
N LEU A 266 30.43 -0.23 -9.05
CA LEU A 266 31.26 -1.26 -9.68
C LEU A 266 31.12 -1.22 -11.21
N ASP A 267 31.93 -2.01 -11.92
CA ASP A 267 31.68 -2.27 -13.34
C ASP A 267 30.25 -2.80 -13.55
N PRO A 268 29.55 -2.35 -14.60
CA PRO A 268 28.20 -2.82 -14.88
C PRO A 268 28.19 -4.32 -15.17
N ASP A 269 27.04 -4.95 -14.99
CA ASP A 269 26.88 -6.35 -15.38
C ASP A 269 26.77 -6.51 -16.91
N GLU A 270 26.65 -7.76 -17.37
CA GLU A 270 26.54 -8.10 -18.80
C GLU A 270 25.35 -7.45 -19.51
N GLU A 271 24.33 -7.07 -18.75
CA GLU A 271 23.12 -6.39 -19.24
C GLU A 271 23.24 -4.85 -19.15
N GLY A 272 24.39 -4.33 -18.70
CA GLY A 272 24.64 -2.91 -18.54
C GLY A 272 23.94 -2.27 -17.33
N ARG A 273 23.47 -3.06 -16.37
CA ARG A 273 22.88 -2.54 -15.12
C ARG A 273 23.97 -2.01 -14.21
N MET A 274 23.68 -0.93 -13.51
CA MET A 274 24.57 -0.40 -12.46
C MET A 274 24.71 -1.41 -11.33
N ARG A 275 25.95 -1.66 -10.91
CA ARG A 275 26.24 -2.45 -9.74
C ARG A 275 26.84 -1.57 -8.65
N ILE A 276 26.39 -1.73 -7.42
CA ILE A 276 26.86 -0.95 -6.27
C ILE A 276 27.34 -1.94 -5.20
N ALA A 277 28.57 -1.78 -4.72
CA ALA A 277 29.13 -2.56 -3.65
C ALA A 277 28.28 -2.44 -2.40
N ALA A 278 27.97 -3.54 -1.75
CA ALA A 278 27.35 -3.60 -0.43
C ALA A 278 28.26 -4.34 0.55
N ALA A 279 27.95 -4.33 1.83
CA ALA A 279 28.77 -4.98 2.86
C ALA A 279 28.85 -6.50 2.63
N GLY A 280 30.00 -7.08 2.92
CA GLY A 280 30.29 -8.48 2.66
C GLY A 280 30.61 -8.73 1.17
N GLU A 281 30.44 -9.97 0.73
CA GLU A 281 30.63 -10.35 -0.67
C GLU A 281 29.31 -10.21 -1.47
N THR A 282 28.75 -8.99 -1.48
CA THR A 282 27.48 -8.72 -2.15
C THR A 282 27.51 -7.42 -2.94
N ALA A 283 26.70 -7.34 -3.99
CA ALA A 283 26.44 -6.11 -4.74
C ALA A 283 24.93 -5.95 -4.97
N LEU A 284 24.52 -4.72 -5.17
CA LEU A 284 23.16 -4.37 -5.59
C LEU A 284 23.17 -4.09 -7.10
N ARG A 285 22.32 -4.77 -7.86
CA ARG A 285 22.06 -4.44 -9.26
C ARG A 285 20.88 -3.48 -9.32
N ILE A 286 21.05 -2.37 -10.04
CA ILE A 286 20.04 -1.31 -10.16
C ILE A 286 19.70 -1.10 -11.63
N THR A 287 18.43 -1.16 -11.97
CA THR A 287 17.98 -0.97 -13.36
C THR A 287 17.71 0.48 -13.70
N ARG A 288 17.12 1.25 -12.78
CA ARG A 288 16.74 2.65 -13.00
C ARG A 288 17.06 3.50 -11.79
N VAL A 289 17.35 4.76 -12.04
CA VAL A 289 17.57 5.79 -11.03
C VAL A 289 16.80 7.06 -11.36
N ARG A 290 16.60 7.90 -10.32
CA ARG A 290 16.07 9.25 -10.46
C ARG A 290 16.93 10.21 -9.65
N ARG A 291 17.57 11.17 -10.30
CA ARG A 291 18.34 12.23 -9.64
C ARG A 291 17.40 13.39 -9.31
N ALA A 292 17.45 13.89 -8.09
CA ALA A 292 16.62 15.00 -7.61
C ALA A 292 15.16 14.94 -8.14
N GLU A 293 14.65 16.03 -8.70
CA GLU A 293 13.31 16.14 -9.31
C GLU A 293 13.22 15.62 -10.76
N GLY A 294 14.28 14.94 -11.25
CA GLY A 294 14.36 14.43 -12.61
C GLY A 294 13.41 13.26 -12.90
N LYS A 295 13.43 12.81 -14.14
CA LYS A 295 12.70 11.60 -14.56
C LYS A 295 13.47 10.35 -14.14
N LYS A 296 12.76 9.23 -13.99
CA LYS A 296 13.38 7.91 -13.89
C LYS A 296 14.04 7.57 -15.23
N VAL A 297 15.35 7.34 -15.19
CA VAL A 297 16.16 6.94 -16.36
C VAL A 297 16.79 5.58 -16.12
N SER A 298 17.28 4.93 -17.17
CA SER A 298 18.14 3.75 -17.01
C SER A 298 19.36 4.11 -16.14
N ALA A 299 19.76 3.20 -15.26
CA ALA A 299 20.96 3.43 -14.43
C ALA A 299 22.22 3.66 -15.26
N ALA A 300 22.34 3.05 -16.45
CA ALA A 300 23.41 3.28 -17.40
C ALA A 300 23.42 4.72 -17.97
N GLU A 301 22.28 5.37 -18.06
CA GLU A 301 22.13 6.74 -18.59
C GLU A 301 22.18 7.81 -17.48
N SER A 302 22.40 7.41 -16.24
CA SER A 302 22.42 8.29 -15.06
C SER A 302 23.55 9.33 -15.05
N GLY A 303 24.62 9.09 -15.81
CA GLY A 303 25.85 9.88 -15.78
C GLY A 303 26.72 9.63 -14.55
N ILE A 304 26.39 8.62 -13.70
CA ILE A 304 27.17 8.25 -12.54
C ILE A 304 28.23 7.23 -12.98
N PRO A 305 29.55 7.55 -12.90
CA PRO A 305 30.59 6.69 -13.42
C PRO A 305 30.91 5.53 -12.48
N VAL A 306 31.57 4.50 -13.03
CA VAL A 306 32.26 3.47 -12.23
C VAL A 306 33.23 4.16 -11.29
N GLY A 307 33.31 3.69 -10.05
CA GLY A 307 34.10 4.31 -8.96
C GLY A 307 33.38 5.46 -8.25
N GLY A 308 32.23 5.93 -8.73
CA GLY A 308 31.37 6.86 -7.99
C GLY A 308 31.00 6.31 -6.62
N LEU A 309 30.84 7.15 -5.61
CA LEU A 309 30.54 6.74 -4.24
C LEU A 309 29.24 7.39 -3.76
N PHE A 310 28.28 6.55 -3.40
CA PHE A 310 27.06 6.94 -2.67
C PHE A 310 27.32 7.00 -1.17
N VAL A 311 26.73 7.99 -0.50
CA VAL A 311 26.81 8.20 0.95
C VAL A 311 25.44 8.34 1.60
#